data_594590a17ee9ab826e743493f5b6a9a2
#
_entry.id   594590a17ee9ab826e743493f5b6a9a2
#
_cell.length_a   1.000
_cell.length_b   1.000
_cell.length_c   1.000
_cell.angle_alpha   90.00
_cell.angle_beta   90.00
_cell.angle_gamma   90.00
#
_symmetry.space_group_name_H-M   'P 1'
#
loop_
_entity.id
_entity.type
_entity.pdbx_description
1 polymer ?
#
loop_
_entity_poly.entity_id
_entity_poly.type
_entity_poly.pdbx_seq_one_letter_code
_entity_poly.pdbx_strand_id
1 'polypeptide(L)'
;MNFIVIFNLFLLSVSAGYEYRETPQFKLSENADGAEGRAAIYDMIMSSVVFRHGDRTPDQEELDKNPSEDLDPSVFFPYGKKALTNKGKQRGYRVGEYLRRRYNNLISSLYLPEEIFIQTTNFARTKMTALTALAAIYPPPPAQRWNPNLNWQPVPYDTPSYENDDLHYYYNCPRYIELRDKVYNLPEVKKWMKPYEELYKFLNTKTDVNITTPEDAFYLDNLIQAFENVNVQPPQWAYEILPELKEITKIEYVAQFYNSEMIRLSAGVLLERIVNATSAVLSGNKDLPKLWLYSGHENNVAAFMSAIRVFKPHQPMYGATISLELRKRRLTGEYGFTAVYAADISSGHPGVVLPIAGCGGLPLCDYDAFINLTQDYVISLSDFKKQCFIPVI
;
A
#
# COMPACT_ATOMS: atom_id res chain seq x y z
N MET A 1 -21.51 -1.82 -35.68
CA MET A 1 -21.37 -0.35 -35.80
C MET A 1 -20.35 0.05 -34.73
N ASN A 2 -19.11 0.33 -35.17
CA ASN A 2 -18.00 0.62 -34.27
C ASN A 2 -18.15 2.04 -33.69
N PHE A 3 -18.38 2.18 -32.41
CA PHE A 3 -18.18 3.43 -31.71
C PHE A 3 -16.80 3.39 -31.04
N ILE A 4 -15.79 3.90 -31.74
CA ILE A 4 -14.54 4.31 -31.14
C ILE A 4 -14.81 5.71 -30.56
N VAL A 5 -15.06 5.79 -29.26
CA VAL A 5 -15.08 7.05 -28.53
C VAL A 5 -13.66 7.32 -28.07
N ILE A 6 -12.98 8.22 -28.79
CA ILE A 6 -11.70 8.79 -28.34
C ILE A 6 -12.01 9.74 -27.18
N PHE A 7 -11.79 9.30 -25.95
CA PHE A 7 -11.83 10.17 -24.78
C PHE A 7 -10.46 10.79 -24.55
N ASN A 8 -10.33 12.06 -24.94
CA ASN A 8 -9.34 12.96 -24.37
C ASN A 8 -9.76 13.25 -22.93
N LEU A 9 -9.14 12.56 -21.98
CA LEU A 9 -9.32 12.80 -20.55
C LEU A 9 -8.65 14.10 -20.14
N PHE A 10 -9.43 15.16 -20.04
CA PHE A 10 -9.15 16.28 -19.13
C PHE A 10 -9.35 15.75 -17.70
N LEU A 11 -8.30 15.21 -17.10
CA LEU A 11 -8.20 15.09 -15.65
C LEU A 11 -8.00 16.51 -15.10
N LEU A 12 -9.11 17.20 -14.87
CA LEU A 12 -9.11 18.42 -14.08
C LEU A 12 -8.58 18.08 -12.69
N SER A 13 -7.50 18.75 -12.34
CA SER A 13 -6.90 18.79 -11.02
C SER A 13 -7.94 19.17 -9.97
N VAL A 14 -8.39 18.18 -9.22
CA VAL A 14 -9.15 18.40 -8.01
C VAL A 14 -8.25 18.15 -6.84
N SER A 15 -7.76 19.21 -6.28
CA SER A 15 -7.03 19.17 -5.04
C SER A 15 -7.66 20.12 -4.06
N ALA A 16 -7.97 19.63 -2.90
CA ALA A 16 -7.87 20.45 -1.72
C ALA A 16 -6.38 20.86 -1.59
N GLY A 17 -5.96 21.93 -2.28
CA GLY A 17 -4.62 22.50 -2.20
C GLY A 17 -3.52 21.86 -3.07
N TYR A 18 -3.82 20.90 -3.95
CA TYR A 18 -2.88 20.38 -4.93
C TYR A 18 -3.20 20.89 -6.33
N GLU A 19 -2.52 21.94 -6.79
CA GLU A 19 -2.39 22.21 -8.22
C GLU A 19 -1.57 21.07 -8.84
N TYR A 20 -2.24 20.13 -9.47
CA TYR A 20 -1.63 19.12 -10.32
C TYR A 20 -1.25 19.79 -11.65
N ARG A 21 -0.09 20.44 -11.69
CA ARG A 21 0.53 20.78 -12.97
C ARG A 21 1.01 19.48 -13.58
N GLU A 22 0.60 19.20 -14.82
CA GLU A 22 1.21 18.13 -15.61
C GLU A 22 2.72 18.28 -15.55
N THR A 23 3.36 17.39 -14.79
CA THR A 23 4.82 17.30 -14.85
C THR A 23 5.19 16.69 -16.20
N PRO A 24 6.22 17.20 -16.89
CA PRO A 24 6.70 16.61 -18.13
C PRO A 24 6.87 15.09 -17.93
N GLN A 25 6.40 14.29 -18.90
CA GLN A 25 6.66 12.86 -18.90
C GLN A 25 8.18 12.67 -18.84
N PHE A 26 8.68 12.35 -17.66
CA PHE A 26 10.05 11.90 -17.50
C PHE A 26 10.12 10.55 -18.21
N LYS A 27 10.65 10.51 -19.42
CA LYS A 27 11.18 9.29 -20.01
C LYS A 27 12.32 8.86 -19.10
N LEU A 28 12.02 7.92 -18.19
CA LEU A 28 13.05 7.20 -17.46
C LEU A 28 13.89 6.49 -18.51
N SER A 29 15.14 6.92 -18.68
CA SER A 29 16.11 6.13 -19.43
C SER A 29 16.22 4.78 -18.73
N GLU A 30 15.93 3.71 -19.44
CA GLU A 30 16.02 2.33 -19.00
C GLU A 30 17.47 1.85 -18.81
N ASN A 31 18.32 2.64 -18.21
CA ASN A 31 19.69 2.22 -17.97
C ASN A 31 19.80 1.67 -16.56
N ALA A 32 20.04 0.37 -16.45
CA ALA A 32 20.46 -0.33 -15.22
C ALA A 32 21.66 0.36 -14.55
N ASP A 33 22.51 1.03 -15.32
CA ASP A 33 23.64 1.89 -14.87
C ASP A 33 23.20 3.02 -13.92
N GLY A 34 21.95 3.47 -13.98
CA GLY A 34 21.44 4.51 -13.08
C GLY A 34 21.25 4.06 -11.63
N ALA A 35 21.15 2.75 -11.35
CA ALA A 35 21.01 2.24 -9.98
C ALA A 35 22.37 2.08 -9.30
N GLU A 36 23.40 1.61 -10.02
CA GLU A 36 24.78 1.50 -9.52
C GLU A 36 25.44 2.87 -9.36
N GLY A 37 25.25 3.79 -10.30
CA GLY A 37 25.74 5.17 -10.17
C GLY A 37 25.12 5.94 -9.01
N ARG A 38 23.84 5.64 -8.65
CA ARG A 38 23.18 6.25 -7.48
C ARG A 38 23.64 5.64 -6.16
N ALA A 39 23.96 4.36 -6.10
CA ALA A 39 24.55 3.72 -4.92
C ALA A 39 25.91 4.33 -4.54
N ALA A 40 26.64 4.88 -5.52
CA ALA A 40 27.93 5.55 -5.28
C ALA A 40 27.80 6.95 -4.62
N ILE A 41 26.62 7.58 -4.67
CA ILE A 41 26.41 8.96 -4.20
C ILE A 41 25.79 9.02 -2.80
N TYR A 42 25.04 8.00 -2.39
CA TYR A 42 24.28 7.99 -1.15
C TYR A 42 24.54 6.72 -0.34
N ASP A 43 24.66 6.88 0.98
CA ASP A 43 24.58 5.77 1.92
C ASP A 43 23.13 5.61 2.39
N MET A 44 22.61 4.38 2.38
CA MET A 44 21.33 4.06 2.99
C MET A 44 21.52 3.90 4.49
N ILE A 45 20.76 4.65 5.28
CA ILE A 45 20.89 4.68 6.76
C ILE A 45 19.80 3.84 7.41
N MET A 46 18.55 3.99 6.91
CA MET A 46 17.37 3.34 7.45
C MET A 46 16.31 3.24 6.36
N SER A 47 15.42 2.26 6.45
CA SER A 47 14.26 2.16 5.57
C SER A 47 13.02 1.71 6.31
N SER A 48 11.89 2.35 5.99
CA SER A 48 10.55 1.92 6.41
C SER A 48 9.75 1.48 5.20
N VAL A 49 9.20 0.27 5.27
CA VAL A 49 8.58 -0.42 4.13
C VAL A 49 7.17 -0.86 4.50
N VAL A 50 6.19 -0.46 3.71
CA VAL A 50 4.82 -0.96 3.79
C VAL A 50 4.55 -1.83 2.56
N PHE A 51 4.01 -3.04 2.76
CA PHE A 51 3.68 -3.92 1.66
C PHE A 51 2.31 -4.59 1.84
N ARG A 52 1.61 -4.75 0.72
CA ARG A 52 0.32 -5.44 0.66
C ARG A 52 0.53 -6.94 0.81
N HIS A 53 -0.40 -7.63 1.50
CA HIS A 53 -0.44 -9.10 1.53
C HIS A 53 -0.51 -9.72 0.12
N GLY A 54 -0.20 -11.01 0.03
CA GLY A 54 -0.30 -11.79 -1.20
C GLY A 54 -1.74 -12.12 -1.61
N ASP A 55 -1.87 -12.87 -2.72
CA ASP A 55 -3.14 -13.29 -3.32
C ASP A 55 -3.99 -14.07 -2.30
N ARG A 56 -5.29 -13.78 -2.24
CA ARG A 56 -6.21 -14.29 -1.23
C ARG A 56 -7.55 -14.75 -1.82
N THR A 57 -8.31 -15.47 -1.04
CA THR A 57 -9.74 -15.74 -1.27
C THR A 57 -10.58 -14.50 -0.92
N PRO A 58 -11.84 -14.40 -1.41
CA PRO A 58 -12.68 -13.24 -1.15
C PRO A 58 -12.99 -13.03 0.34
N ASP A 59 -13.21 -11.78 0.70
CA ASP A 59 -13.83 -11.36 1.95
C ASP A 59 -15.37 -11.45 1.85
N GLN A 60 -16.09 -11.42 2.97
CA GLN A 60 -17.56 -11.51 2.95
C GLN A 60 -18.17 -10.26 2.33
N GLU A 61 -17.63 -9.08 2.63
CA GLU A 61 -18.06 -7.79 2.10
C GLU A 61 -17.98 -7.74 0.56
N GLU A 62 -17.01 -8.45 -0.02
CA GLU A 62 -16.85 -8.61 -1.47
C GLU A 62 -17.88 -9.59 -2.04
N LEU A 63 -18.08 -10.72 -1.37
CA LEU A 63 -19.09 -11.71 -1.76
C LEU A 63 -20.50 -11.14 -1.70
N ASP A 64 -20.76 -10.25 -0.74
CA ASP A 64 -22.06 -9.57 -0.62
C ASP A 64 -22.36 -8.61 -1.80
N LYS A 65 -21.35 -8.28 -2.62
CA LYS A 65 -21.54 -7.46 -3.84
C LYS A 65 -21.90 -8.27 -5.09
N ASN A 66 -21.78 -9.56 -5.05
CA ASN A 66 -22.25 -10.47 -6.09
C ASN A 66 -22.68 -11.80 -5.43
N PRO A 67 -23.79 -11.80 -4.71
CA PRO A 67 -24.29 -13.01 -4.10
C PRO A 67 -24.72 -13.98 -5.22
N SER A 68 -23.88 -14.98 -5.48
CA SER A 68 -24.25 -16.11 -6.33
C SER A 68 -24.88 -17.17 -5.45
N GLU A 69 -26.14 -17.49 -5.68
CA GLU A 69 -26.82 -18.58 -4.98
C GLU A 69 -26.14 -19.94 -5.26
N ASP A 70 -25.45 -20.04 -6.39
CA ASP A 70 -24.77 -21.26 -6.84
C ASP A 70 -23.31 -21.35 -6.41
N LEU A 71 -22.76 -20.33 -5.71
CA LEU A 71 -21.36 -20.36 -5.29
C LEU A 71 -21.17 -21.28 -4.08
N ASP A 72 -20.79 -22.53 -4.35
CA ASP A 72 -20.43 -23.47 -3.31
C ASP A 72 -19.18 -22.97 -2.52
N PRO A 73 -19.28 -22.75 -1.20
CA PRO A 73 -18.14 -22.38 -0.38
C PRO A 73 -16.93 -23.33 -0.48
N SER A 74 -17.13 -24.57 -0.93
CA SER A 74 -16.06 -25.54 -1.15
C SER A 74 -15.06 -25.13 -2.23
N VAL A 75 -15.42 -24.20 -3.13
CA VAL A 75 -14.50 -23.65 -4.14
C VAL A 75 -13.29 -22.94 -3.50
N PHE A 76 -13.42 -22.51 -2.24
CA PHE A 76 -12.33 -21.90 -1.49
C PHE A 76 -11.50 -22.93 -0.69
N PHE A 77 -11.79 -24.20 -0.80
CA PHE A 77 -10.98 -25.25 -0.15
C PHE A 77 -9.57 -25.28 -0.76
N PRO A 78 -8.50 -25.47 0.04
CA PRO A 78 -8.51 -25.71 1.50
C PRO A 78 -8.42 -24.41 2.36
N TYR A 79 -8.53 -23.24 1.77
CA TYR A 79 -8.21 -21.98 2.44
C TYR A 79 -9.37 -21.41 3.29
N GLY A 80 -10.61 -21.55 2.81
CA GLY A 80 -11.75 -20.81 3.32
C GLY A 80 -11.78 -19.36 2.82
N LYS A 81 -12.64 -18.51 3.38
CA LYS A 81 -12.75 -17.08 3.07
C LYS A 81 -11.63 -16.27 3.75
N LYS A 82 -11.31 -15.09 3.23
CA LYS A 82 -10.34 -14.11 3.79
C LYS A 82 -8.90 -14.65 3.92
N ALA A 83 -8.57 -15.74 3.28
CA ALA A 83 -7.35 -16.52 3.52
C ALA A 83 -6.31 -16.34 2.42
N LEU A 84 -5.03 -16.30 2.81
CA LEU A 84 -3.92 -16.27 1.88
C LEU A 84 -3.82 -17.62 1.14
N THR A 85 -3.79 -17.56 -0.20
CA THR A 85 -3.64 -18.76 -1.05
C THR A 85 -2.17 -19.21 -1.13
N ASN A 86 -1.89 -20.37 -1.72
CA ASN A 86 -0.52 -20.79 -2.00
C ASN A 86 0.17 -19.85 -3.00
N LYS A 87 -0.56 -19.31 -3.97
CA LYS A 87 -0.10 -18.24 -4.86
C LYS A 87 0.29 -16.99 -4.04
N GLY A 88 -0.54 -16.61 -3.06
CA GLY A 88 -0.26 -15.51 -2.14
C GLY A 88 0.96 -15.75 -1.25
N LYS A 89 1.17 -16.97 -0.76
CA LYS A 89 2.39 -17.35 -0.01
C LYS A 89 3.65 -17.22 -0.88
N GLN A 90 3.60 -17.68 -2.13
CA GLN A 90 4.69 -17.51 -3.09
C GLN A 90 4.98 -16.03 -3.37
N ARG A 91 3.92 -15.20 -3.49
CA ARG A 91 4.08 -13.76 -3.66
C ARG A 91 4.71 -13.11 -2.43
N GLY A 92 4.29 -13.50 -1.22
CA GLY A 92 4.94 -13.06 0.02
C GLY A 92 6.42 -13.42 0.07
N TYR A 93 6.78 -14.63 -0.36
CA TYR A 93 8.17 -15.05 -0.47
C TYR A 93 8.97 -14.16 -1.46
N ARG A 94 8.38 -13.84 -2.63
CA ARG A 94 8.99 -12.91 -3.61
C ARG A 94 9.15 -11.48 -3.06
N VAL A 95 8.22 -11.01 -2.22
CA VAL A 95 8.41 -9.74 -1.48
C VAL A 95 9.67 -9.83 -0.63
N GLY A 96 9.87 -10.92 0.08
CA GLY A 96 11.08 -11.15 0.88
C GLY A 96 12.35 -11.19 0.05
N GLU A 97 12.35 -11.87 -1.10
CA GLU A 97 13.50 -11.90 -2.04
C GLU A 97 13.83 -10.49 -2.55
N TYR A 98 12.81 -9.69 -2.90
CA TYR A 98 12.96 -8.31 -3.30
C TYR A 98 13.60 -7.48 -2.19
N LEU A 99 13.07 -7.56 -0.97
CA LEU A 99 13.58 -6.83 0.19
C LEU A 99 15.01 -7.26 0.55
N ARG A 100 15.30 -8.56 0.49
CA ARG A 100 16.66 -9.06 0.74
C ARG A 100 17.67 -8.49 -0.25
N ARG A 101 17.36 -8.52 -1.55
CA ARG A 101 18.24 -7.94 -2.57
C ARG A 101 18.43 -6.44 -2.36
N ARG A 102 17.35 -5.71 -2.10
CA ARG A 102 17.40 -4.24 -1.96
C ARG A 102 18.14 -3.78 -0.73
N TYR A 103 17.99 -4.49 0.39
CA TYR A 103 18.55 -4.10 1.69
C TYR A 103 19.75 -4.95 2.12
N ASN A 104 20.37 -5.66 1.19
CA ASN A 104 21.49 -6.56 1.48
C ASN A 104 22.68 -5.86 2.17
N ASN A 105 22.90 -4.59 1.85
CA ASN A 105 23.97 -3.78 2.46
C ASN A 105 23.49 -3.01 3.71
N LEU A 106 22.22 -3.09 4.07
CA LEU A 106 21.65 -2.41 5.24
C LEU A 106 21.55 -3.34 6.45
N ILE A 107 21.20 -4.61 6.21
CA ILE A 107 21.00 -5.64 7.24
C ILE A 107 21.91 -6.83 7.00
N SER A 108 22.32 -7.50 8.07
CA SER A 108 23.14 -8.71 8.03
C SER A 108 22.44 -9.88 7.31
N SER A 109 23.21 -10.87 6.86
CA SER A 109 22.69 -12.17 6.44
C SER A 109 22.24 -13.04 7.64
N LEU A 110 22.75 -12.75 8.83
CA LEU A 110 22.25 -13.27 10.09
C LEU A 110 20.97 -12.55 10.48
N TYR A 111 20.03 -13.26 11.07
CA TYR A 111 18.93 -12.61 11.76
C TYR A 111 19.46 -12.03 13.07
N LEU A 112 19.47 -10.71 13.16
CA LEU A 112 19.84 -9.95 14.35
C LEU A 112 18.62 -9.09 14.73
N PRO A 113 18.02 -9.33 15.93
CA PRO A 113 16.80 -8.63 16.34
C PRO A 113 16.91 -7.09 16.36
N GLU A 114 18.11 -6.59 16.62
CA GLU A 114 18.42 -5.16 16.68
C GLU A 114 18.46 -4.48 15.29
N GLU A 115 18.53 -5.24 14.20
CA GLU A 115 18.61 -4.68 12.85
C GLU A 115 17.23 -4.50 12.17
N ILE A 116 16.19 -5.21 12.65
CA ILE A 116 14.91 -5.27 11.96
C ILE A 116 13.73 -5.18 12.95
N PHE A 117 12.73 -4.39 12.58
CA PHE A 117 11.42 -4.35 13.22
C PHE A 117 10.35 -4.81 12.24
N ILE A 118 9.41 -5.64 12.68
CA ILE A 118 8.34 -6.16 11.84
C ILE A 118 7.01 -6.04 12.57
N GLN A 119 6.03 -5.37 11.94
CA GLN A 119 4.65 -5.31 12.41
C GLN A 119 3.70 -5.79 11.32
N THR A 120 2.64 -6.49 11.72
CA THR A 120 1.55 -6.90 10.82
C THR A 120 0.23 -6.33 11.31
N THR A 121 -0.72 -6.08 10.42
CA THR A 121 -2.12 -5.94 10.84
C THR A 121 -2.64 -7.27 11.39
N ASN A 122 -3.70 -7.23 12.21
CA ASN A 122 -4.21 -8.43 12.89
C ASN A 122 -5.08 -9.33 11.98
N PHE A 123 -4.58 -9.70 10.82
CA PHE A 123 -5.21 -10.62 9.88
C PHE A 123 -4.30 -11.80 9.55
N ALA A 124 -4.88 -12.98 9.40
CA ALA A 124 -4.10 -14.19 9.05
C ALA A 124 -3.30 -13.99 7.76
N ARG A 125 -3.89 -13.35 6.73
CA ARG A 125 -3.24 -13.12 5.42
C ARG A 125 -2.00 -12.22 5.50
N THR A 126 -2.03 -11.17 6.32
CA THR A 126 -0.88 -10.26 6.50
C THR A 126 0.22 -10.92 7.32
N LYS A 127 -0.14 -11.64 8.40
CA LYS A 127 0.79 -12.43 9.20
C LYS A 127 1.51 -13.50 8.37
N MET A 128 0.76 -14.25 7.58
CA MET A 128 1.34 -15.29 6.70
C MET A 128 2.21 -14.70 5.60
N THR A 129 1.85 -13.54 5.05
CA THR A 129 2.69 -12.83 4.08
C THR A 129 3.99 -12.36 4.72
N ALA A 130 3.96 -11.79 5.93
CA ALA A 130 5.16 -11.44 6.67
C ALA A 130 6.06 -12.66 6.94
N LEU A 131 5.48 -13.78 7.40
CA LEU A 131 6.23 -15.02 7.64
C LEU A 131 6.93 -15.56 6.37
N THR A 132 6.23 -15.54 5.24
CA THR A 132 6.82 -15.99 3.97
C THR A 132 7.89 -15.03 3.45
N ALA A 133 7.70 -13.71 3.64
CA ALA A 133 8.72 -12.72 3.32
C ALA A 133 9.97 -12.89 4.20
N LEU A 134 9.79 -13.08 5.50
CA LEU A 134 10.90 -13.31 6.45
C LEU A 134 11.68 -14.60 6.15
N ALA A 135 11.00 -15.64 5.67
CA ALA A 135 11.67 -16.86 5.23
C ALA A 135 12.65 -16.60 4.06
N ALA A 136 12.32 -15.67 3.17
CA ALA A 136 13.20 -15.29 2.06
C ALA A 136 14.26 -14.24 2.47
N ILE A 137 13.96 -13.37 3.44
CA ILE A 137 14.93 -12.39 3.95
C ILE A 137 16.02 -13.08 4.75
N TYR A 138 15.66 -14.05 5.60
CA TYR A 138 16.56 -14.72 6.55
C TYR A 138 16.55 -16.25 6.42
N PRO A 139 16.94 -16.83 5.26
CA PRO A 139 17.26 -18.25 5.23
C PRO A 139 18.42 -18.49 6.22
N PRO A 140 18.35 -19.52 7.11
CA PRO A 140 19.33 -19.67 8.19
C PRO A 140 20.71 -20.01 7.64
N PRO A 141 21.74 -19.14 7.82
CA PRO A 141 23.12 -19.52 7.53
C PRO A 141 23.60 -20.59 8.51
N PRO A 142 24.75 -21.23 8.27
CA PRO A 142 25.22 -22.34 9.11
C PRO A 142 25.20 -22.06 10.61
N ALA A 143 25.53 -20.85 11.03
CA ALA A 143 25.57 -20.44 12.43
C ALA A 143 24.17 -20.34 13.10
N GLN A 144 23.10 -20.18 12.31
CA GLN A 144 21.71 -20.08 12.79
C GLN A 144 20.85 -21.27 12.36
N ARG A 145 21.45 -22.29 11.73
CA ARG A 145 20.72 -23.48 11.27
C ARG A 145 20.42 -24.39 12.45
N TRP A 146 19.23 -24.28 13.00
CA TRP A 146 18.75 -25.05 14.14
C TRP A 146 18.24 -26.45 13.77
N ASN A 147 17.86 -26.67 12.50
CA ASN A 147 17.42 -27.97 11.96
C ASN A 147 18.11 -28.23 10.61
N PRO A 148 18.90 -29.32 10.46
CA PRO A 148 19.64 -29.57 9.23
C PRO A 148 18.76 -29.84 8.00
N ASN A 149 17.52 -30.31 8.22
CA ASN A 149 16.58 -30.67 7.16
C ASN A 149 15.62 -29.56 6.78
N LEU A 150 15.69 -28.40 7.45
CA LEU A 150 14.76 -27.30 7.24
C LEU A 150 15.50 -25.97 6.98
N ASN A 151 15.41 -25.48 5.76
CA ASN A 151 15.98 -24.17 5.40
C ASN A 151 15.06 -23.02 5.79
N TRP A 152 14.73 -22.95 7.05
CA TRP A 152 13.85 -21.93 7.65
C TRP A 152 14.23 -21.72 9.11
N GLN A 153 14.07 -20.49 9.61
CA GLN A 153 14.16 -20.18 11.04
C GLN A 153 12.99 -19.28 11.45
N PRO A 154 12.52 -19.36 12.71
CA PRO A 154 11.49 -18.47 13.21
C PRO A 154 12.05 -17.07 13.39
N VAL A 155 11.37 -16.07 12.80
CA VAL A 155 11.65 -14.65 13.01
C VAL A 155 10.39 -14.02 13.61
N PRO A 156 10.46 -13.47 14.83
CA PRO A 156 9.30 -12.89 15.49
C PRO A 156 8.83 -11.60 14.78
N TYR A 157 7.56 -11.29 14.94
CA TYR A 157 6.92 -10.06 14.48
C TYR A 157 5.88 -9.60 15.49
N ASP A 158 5.60 -8.32 15.51
CA ASP A 158 4.58 -7.73 16.34
C ASP A 158 3.23 -7.66 15.63
N THR A 159 2.16 -7.82 16.39
CA THR A 159 0.79 -7.61 15.93
C THR A 159 0.00 -6.94 17.06
N PRO A 160 -0.45 -5.70 16.90
CA PRO A 160 -1.33 -5.07 17.85
C PRO A 160 -2.69 -5.79 17.92
N SER A 161 -3.43 -5.63 19.01
CA SER A 161 -4.82 -6.08 19.03
C SER A 161 -5.62 -5.30 17.97
N TYR A 162 -6.72 -5.90 17.48
CA TYR A 162 -7.53 -5.31 16.43
C TYR A 162 -7.93 -3.86 16.74
N GLU A 163 -8.37 -3.60 17.96
CA GLU A 163 -8.86 -2.29 18.41
C GLU A 163 -7.73 -1.25 18.61
N ASN A 164 -6.49 -1.71 18.69
CA ASN A 164 -5.31 -0.86 18.86
C ASN A 164 -4.44 -0.77 17.61
N ASP A 165 -4.86 -1.39 16.51
CA ASP A 165 -4.15 -1.38 15.24
C ASP A 165 -4.44 -0.09 14.48
N ASP A 166 -3.51 0.86 14.52
CA ASP A 166 -3.59 2.13 13.79
C ASP A 166 -3.50 1.95 12.26
N LEU A 167 -2.87 0.88 11.80
CA LEU A 167 -2.89 0.50 10.38
C LEU A 167 -4.27 0.02 9.93
N HIS A 168 -5.16 -0.24 10.87
CA HIS A 168 -6.54 -0.67 10.61
C HIS A 168 -7.55 0.49 10.75
N TYR A 169 -7.11 1.72 10.50
CA TYR A 169 -7.89 2.96 10.57
C TYR A 169 -9.24 2.89 9.87
N TYR A 170 -9.28 2.15 8.79
CA TYR A 170 -10.42 1.98 7.90
C TYR A 170 -11.67 1.42 8.62
N TYR A 171 -11.46 0.65 9.68
CA TYR A 171 -12.51 0.08 10.54
C TYR A 171 -12.50 0.67 11.96
N ASN A 172 -11.33 1.11 12.44
CA ASN A 172 -11.13 1.48 13.84
C ASN A 172 -11.26 2.99 14.11
N CYS A 173 -11.48 3.80 13.07
CA CYS A 173 -11.61 5.25 13.21
C CYS A 173 -12.97 5.75 12.71
N PRO A 174 -14.01 5.84 13.56
CA PRO A 174 -15.33 6.32 13.16
C PRO A 174 -15.28 7.68 12.45
N ARG A 175 -14.45 8.61 12.92
CA ARG A 175 -14.26 9.91 12.27
C ARG A 175 -13.80 9.79 10.82
N TYR A 176 -12.85 8.91 10.54
CA TYR A 176 -12.40 8.67 9.16
C TYR A 176 -13.53 8.15 8.29
N ILE A 177 -14.32 7.19 8.79
CA ILE A 177 -15.45 6.60 8.07
C ILE A 177 -16.50 7.68 7.75
N GLU A 178 -16.89 8.49 8.73
CA GLU A 178 -17.83 9.58 8.52
C GLU A 178 -17.32 10.64 7.51
N LEU A 179 -16.03 10.97 7.54
CA LEU A 179 -15.43 11.89 6.59
C LEU A 179 -15.50 11.32 5.17
N ARG A 180 -15.20 10.04 4.99
CA ARG A 180 -15.27 9.35 3.70
C ARG A 180 -16.70 9.35 3.17
N ASP A 181 -17.69 9.03 3.99
CA ASP A 181 -19.10 9.02 3.60
C ASP A 181 -19.58 10.42 3.18
N LYS A 182 -19.08 11.48 3.83
CA LYS A 182 -19.33 12.87 3.40
C LYS A 182 -18.69 13.17 2.04
N VAL A 183 -17.50 12.65 1.77
CA VAL A 183 -16.81 12.84 0.49
C VAL A 183 -17.63 12.31 -0.68
N TYR A 184 -18.28 11.15 -0.55
CA TYR A 184 -19.15 10.61 -1.62
C TYR A 184 -20.33 11.51 -1.96
N ASN A 185 -20.75 12.38 -1.04
CA ASN A 185 -21.84 13.32 -1.24
C ASN A 185 -21.42 14.68 -1.80
N LEU A 186 -20.13 14.93 -1.96
CA LEU A 186 -19.63 16.18 -2.54
C LEU A 186 -20.05 16.33 -4.01
N PRO A 187 -20.41 17.55 -4.45
CA PRO A 187 -20.83 17.79 -5.83
C PRO A 187 -19.80 17.35 -6.87
N GLU A 188 -18.52 17.56 -6.60
CA GLU A 188 -17.43 17.15 -7.47
C GLU A 188 -17.30 15.63 -7.59
N VAL A 189 -17.45 14.87 -6.50
CA VAL A 189 -17.41 13.41 -6.54
C VAL A 189 -18.62 12.85 -7.30
N LYS A 190 -19.81 13.42 -7.05
CA LYS A 190 -21.01 13.10 -7.84
C LYS A 190 -20.83 13.41 -9.34
N LYS A 191 -20.13 14.50 -9.66
CA LYS A 191 -19.79 14.84 -11.04
C LYS A 191 -18.83 13.83 -11.67
N TRP A 192 -17.83 13.32 -10.91
CA TRP A 192 -16.92 12.26 -11.39
C TRP A 192 -17.64 10.96 -11.63
N MET A 193 -18.65 10.64 -10.80
CA MET A 193 -19.43 9.42 -10.91
C MET A 193 -20.49 9.46 -12.01
N LYS A 194 -20.91 10.62 -12.44
CA LYS A 194 -21.96 10.79 -13.46
C LYS A 194 -21.76 9.99 -14.76
N PRO A 195 -20.54 9.87 -15.35
CA PRO A 195 -20.33 9.05 -16.54
C PRO A 195 -20.64 7.56 -16.36
N TYR A 196 -20.66 7.08 -15.11
CA TYR A 196 -20.84 5.66 -14.75
C TYR A 196 -22.26 5.31 -14.31
N GLU A 197 -23.23 6.21 -14.40
CA GLU A 197 -24.62 5.96 -13.98
C GLU A 197 -25.24 4.75 -14.69
N GLU A 198 -25.01 4.58 -15.98
CA GLU A 198 -25.50 3.45 -16.74
C GLU A 198 -24.79 2.14 -16.36
N LEU A 199 -23.50 2.21 -16.04
CA LEU A 199 -22.77 1.06 -15.51
C LEU A 199 -23.34 0.62 -14.16
N TYR A 200 -23.64 1.55 -13.26
CA TYR A 200 -24.27 1.20 -11.96
C TYR A 200 -25.62 0.55 -12.13
N LYS A 201 -26.47 1.03 -13.05
CA LYS A 201 -27.75 0.38 -13.36
C LYS A 201 -27.55 -1.05 -13.90
N PHE A 202 -26.56 -1.22 -14.79
CA PHE A 202 -26.21 -2.53 -15.31
C PHE A 202 -25.71 -3.46 -14.19
N LEU A 203 -24.81 -3.00 -13.32
CA LEU A 203 -24.29 -3.77 -12.19
C LEU A 203 -25.43 -4.22 -11.26
N ASN A 204 -26.32 -3.32 -10.87
CA ASN A 204 -27.46 -3.63 -10.00
C ASN A 204 -28.36 -4.70 -10.61
N THR A 205 -28.52 -4.69 -11.94
CA THR A 205 -29.29 -5.75 -12.64
C THR A 205 -28.57 -7.09 -12.68
N LYS A 206 -27.22 -7.07 -12.74
CA LYS A 206 -26.41 -8.29 -12.88
C LYS A 206 -26.08 -8.95 -11.54
N THR A 207 -25.97 -8.15 -10.49
CA THR A 207 -25.58 -8.64 -9.16
C THR A 207 -26.76 -8.82 -8.21
N ASP A 208 -27.93 -8.28 -8.56
CA ASP A 208 -29.12 -8.20 -7.68
C ASP A 208 -28.81 -7.51 -6.33
N VAL A 209 -27.81 -6.60 -6.34
CA VAL A 209 -27.34 -5.83 -5.17
C VAL A 209 -27.38 -4.35 -5.50
N ASN A 210 -27.68 -3.52 -4.51
CA ASN A 210 -27.69 -2.07 -4.67
C ASN A 210 -26.26 -1.49 -4.62
N ILE A 211 -25.59 -1.45 -5.77
CA ILE A 211 -24.27 -0.85 -5.95
C ILE A 211 -24.48 0.62 -6.28
N THR A 212 -23.99 1.53 -5.42
CA THR A 212 -24.26 2.98 -5.52
C THR A 212 -23.06 3.86 -5.27
N THR A 213 -22.03 3.36 -4.62
CA THR A 213 -20.85 4.13 -4.24
C THR A 213 -19.59 3.64 -4.97
N PRO A 214 -18.53 4.47 -5.05
CA PRO A 214 -17.23 4.00 -5.53
C PRO A 214 -16.67 2.82 -4.72
N GLU A 215 -16.98 2.76 -3.41
CA GLU A 215 -16.60 1.64 -2.53
C GLU A 215 -17.28 0.33 -2.94
N ASP A 216 -18.58 0.36 -3.29
CA ASP A 216 -19.27 -0.84 -3.76
C ASP A 216 -18.61 -1.41 -5.02
N ALA A 217 -18.26 -0.52 -5.96
CA ALA A 217 -17.57 -0.89 -7.18
C ALA A 217 -16.14 -1.42 -6.90
N PHE A 218 -15.44 -0.83 -5.94
CA PHE A 218 -14.14 -1.30 -5.47
C PHE A 218 -14.21 -2.72 -4.87
N TYR A 219 -15.25 -3.04 -4.07
CA TYR A 219 -15.45 -4.39 -3.55
C TYR A 219 -15.75 -5.40 -4.67
N LEU A 220 -16.51 -5.01 -5.68
CA LEU A 220 -16.76 -5.87 -6.84
C LEU A 220 -15.49 -6.12 -7.65
N ASP A 221 -14.64 -5.11 -7.86
CA ASP A 221 -13.33 -5.25 -8.49
C ASP A 221 -12.43 -6.21 -7.69
N ASN A 222 -12.41 -6.09 -6.36
CA ASN A 222 -11.68 -7.00 -5.48
C ASN A 222 -12.20 -8.44 -5.57
N LEU A 223 -13.52 -8.62 -5.65
CA LEU A 223 -14.13 -9.94 -5.80
C LEU A 223 -13.67 -10.63 -7.08
N ILE A 224 -13.69 -9.92 -8.21
CA ILE A 224 -13.23 -10.44 -9.50
C ILE A 224 -11.76 -10.90 -9.40
N GLN A 225 -10.89 -10.07 -8.84
CA GLN A 225 -9.48 -10.43 -8.61
C GLN A 225 -9.32 -11.63 -7.67
N ALA A 226 -10.14 -11.72 -6.62
CA ALA A 226 -10.07 -12.80 -5.66
C ALA A 226 -10.56 -14.14 -6.24
N PHE A 227 -11.55 -14.12 -7.13
CA PHE A 227 -11.98 -15.30 -7.89
C PHE A 227 -10.88 -15.84 -8.79
N GLU A 228 -10.16 -14.97 -9.50
CA GLU A 228 -9.01 -15.37 -10.32
C GLU A 228 -7.89 -16.03 -9.50
N ASN A 229 -7.74 -15.65 -8.22
CA ASN A 229 -6.72 -16.25 -7.33
C ASN A 229 -7.00 -17.71 -6.96
N VAL A 230 -8.25 -18.15 -7.13
CA VAL A 230 -8.71 -19.52 -6.81
C VAL A 230 -9.27 -20.25 -8.02
N ASN A 231 -9.01 -19.71 -9.24
CA ASN A 231 -9.47 -20.25 -10.52
C ASN A 231 -11.00 -20.36 -10.64
N VAL A 232 -11.74 -19.53 -9.90
CA VAL A 232 -13.16 -19.32 -10.14
C VAL A 232 -13.31 -18.33 -11.28
N GLN A 233 -14.03 -18.70 -12.33
CA GLN A 233 -14.24 -17.84 -13.48
C GLN A 233 -15.32 -16.81 -13.15
N PRO A 234 -14.98 -15.49 -13.15
CA PRO A 234 -16.01 -14.47 -13.13
C PRO A 234 -16.94 -14.59 -14.34
N PRO A 235 -18.19 -14.13 -14.25
CA PRO A 235 -19.09 -14.14 -15.40
C PRO A 235 -18.53 -13.27 -16.54
N GLN A 236 -18.85 -13.62 -17.77
CA GLN A 236 -18.31 -12.95 -18.98
C GLN A 236 -18.50 -11.43 -18.95
N TRP A 237 -19.63 -10.95 -18.47
CA TRP A 237 -19.93 -9.52 -18.37
C TRP A 237 -18.94 -8.77 -17.46
N ALA A 238 -18.38 -9.44 -16.43
CA ALA A 238 -17.42 -8.82 -15.51
C ALA A 238 -16.12 -8.41 -16.21
N TYR A 239 -15.66 -9.22 -17.17
CA TYR A 239 -14.48 -8.88 -17.98
C TYR A 239 -14.74 -7.70 -18.92
N GLU A 240 -15.95 -7.56 -19.43
CA GLU A 240 -16.33 -6.50 -20.37
C GLU A 240 -16.31 -5.11 -19.70
N ILE A 241 -16.70 -5.05 -18.41
CA ILE A 241 -16.75 -3.80 -17.64
C ILE A 241 -15.48 -3.51 -16.84
N LEU A 242 -14.54 -4.44 -16.79
CA LEU A 242 -13.36 -4.33 -15.94
C LEU A 242 -12.56 -3.02 -16.13
N PRO A 243 -12.37 -2.49 -17.35
CA PRO A 243 -11.71 -1.20 -17.54
C PRO A 243 -12.41 -0.03 -16.85
N GLU A 244 -13.74 0.04 -16.96
CA GLU A 244 -14.54 1.10 -16.32
C GLU A 244 -14.57 0.94 -14.80
N LEU A 245 -14.67 -0.31 -14.33
CA LEU A 245 -14.63 -0.63 -12.91
C LEU A 245 -13.30 -0.20 -12.27
N LYS A 246 -12.17 -0.36 -12.98
CA LYS A 246 -10.86 0.11 -12.56
C LYS A 246 -10.79 1.64 -12.46
N GLU A 247 -11.45 2.38 -13.34
CA GLU A 247 -11.51 3.83 -13.23
C GLU A 247 -12.33 4.28 -12.00
N ILE A 248 -13.44 3.61 -11.69
CA ILE A 248 -14.21 3.87 -10.47
C ILE A 248 -13.37 3.53 -9.22
N THR A 249 -12.64 2.44 -9.24
CA THR A 249 -11.70 2.08 -8.17
C THR A 249 -10.66 3.18 -7.93
N LYS A 250 -10.18 3.86 -8.98
CA LYS A 250 -9.29 5.04 -8.80
C LYS A 250 -10.00 6.20 -8.11
N ILE A 251 -11.29 6.45 -8.44
CA ILE A 251 -12.09 7.48 -7.77
C ILE A 251 -12.24 7.15 -6.28
N GLU A 252 -12.45 5.86 -5.94
CA GLU A 252 -12.48 5.42 -4.54
C GLU A 252 -11.17 5.77 -3.82
N TYR A 253 -10.02 5.54 -4.42
CA TYR A 253 -8.73 5.91 -3.82
C TYR A 253 -8.51 7.43 -3.70
N VAL A 254 -9.13 8.25 -4.57
CA VAL A 254 -9.17 9.70 -4.38
C VAL A 254 -10.02 10.06 -3.17
N ALA A 255 -11.20 9.43 -3.04
CA ALA A 255 -12.11 9.68 -1.93
C ALA A 255 -11.52 9.28 -0.57
N GLN A 256 -10.79 8.16 -0.50
CA GLN A 256 -10.15 7.68 0.74
C GLN A 256 -9.09 8.64 1.31
N PHE A 257 -8.43 9.43 0.47
CA PHE A 257 -7.36 10.36 0.86
C PHE A 257 -7.65 11.79 0.41
N TYR A 258 -8.92 12.17 0.44
CA TYR A 258 -9.43 13.40 -0.17
C TYR A 258 -8.84 14.66 0.45
N ASN A 259 -8.57 14.69 1.74
CA ASN A 259 -8.05 15.86 2.45
C ASN A 259 -6.97 15.50 3.48
N SER A 260 -6.30 16.52 4.01
CA SER A 260 -5.21 16.37 4.96
C SER A 260 -5.63 15.65 6.26
N GLU A 261 -6.87 15.85 6.73
CA GLU A 261 -7.37 15.17 7.93
C GLU A 261 -7.49 13.66 7.68
N MET A 262 -8.05 13.25 6.54
CA MET A 262 -8.18 11.83 6.19
C MET A 262 -6.81 11.17 5.98
N ILE A 263 -5.85 11.85 5.35
CA ILE A 263 -4.47 11.36 5.22
C ILE A 263 -3.83 11.19 6.61
N ARG A 264 -4.00 12.18 7.50
CA ARG A 264 -3.49 12.14 8.86
C ARG A 264 -4.08 10.99 9.68
N LEU A 265 -5.40 10.76 9.58
CA LEU A 265 -6.07 9.66 10.27
C LEU A 265 -5.78 8.28 9.66
N SER A 266 -5.27 8.20 8.43
CA SER A 266 -4.98 6.92 7.77
C SER A 266 -3.54 6.44 7.96
N ALA A 267 -2.55 7.32 7.84
CA ALA A 267 -1.13 6.95 7.91
C ALA A 267 -0.30 7.85 8.85
N GLY A 268 -0.94 8.80 9.54
CA GLY A 268 -0.20 9.79 10.32
C GLY A 268 0.55 9.22 11.52
N VAL A 269 0.01 8.18 12.18
CA VAL A 269 0.69 7.49 13.28
C VAL A 269 1.93 6.74 12.78
N LEU A 270 1.81 6.07 11.62
CA LEU A 270 2.95 5.41 10.98
C LEU A 270 4.02 6.44 10.60
N LEU A 271 3.60 7.56 10.01
CA LEU A 271 4.52 8.63 9.63
C LEU A 271 5.22 9.24 10.87
N GLU A 272 4.51 9.43 11.98
CA GLU A 272 5.09 9.88 13.25
C GLU A 272 6.18 8.93 13.74
N ARG A 273 5.92 7.61 13.76
CA ARG A 273 6.93 6.62 14.14
C ARG A 273 8.19 6.72 13.29
N ILE A 274 8.03 6.88 11.97
CA ILE A 274 9.17 7.00 11.04
C ILE A 274 9.93 8.29 11.28
N VAL A 275 9.24 9.42 11.44
CA VAL A 275 9.86 10.72 11.70
C VAL A 275 10.63 10.68 13.04
N ASN A 276 10.03 10.13 14.09
CA ASN A 276 10.68 10.02 15.39
C ASN A 276 11.90 9.09 15.34
N ALA A 277 11.80 7.93 14.66
CA ALA A 277 12.92 7.00 14.51
C ALA A 277 14.08 7.64 13.72
N THR A 278 13.77 8.30 12.60
CA THR A 278 14.81 8.97 11.79
C THR A 278 15.45 10.12 12.54
N SER A 279 14.68 10.94 13.28
CA SER A 279 15.22 12.01 14.12
C SER A 279 16.15 11.47 15.21
N ALA A 280 15.77 10.37 15.85
CA ALA A 280 16.63 9.74 16.87
C ALA A 280 17.94 9.20 16.28
N VAL A 281 17.89 8.59 15.07
CA VAL A 281 19.10 8.14 14.36
C VAL A 281 19.99 9.32 14.01
N LEU A 282 19.44 10.44 13.54
CA LEU A 282 20.20 11.66 13.23
C LEU A 282 20.81 12.29 14.48
N SER A 283 20.16 12.12 15.64
CA SER A 283 20.67 12.55 16.95
C SER A 283 21.71 11.58 17.55
N GLY A 284 22.09 10.52 16.83
CA GLY A 284 23.15 9.59 17.20
C GLY A 284 22.70 8.32 17.92
N ASN A 285 21.38 8.05 18.01
CA ASN A 285 20.89 6.77 18.52
C ASN A 285 21.23 5.64 17.52
N LYS A 286 22.01 4.65 17.98
CA LYS A 286 22.47 3.51 17.18
C LYS A 286 21.70 2.23 17.48
N ASP A 287 20.81 2.25 18.49
CA ASP A 287 20.11 1.06 19.00
C ASP A 287 18.78 0.82 18.29
N LEU A 288 18.43 1.65 17.29
CA LEU A 288 17.21 1.50 16.51
C LEU A 288 17.40 0.56 15.33
N PRO A 289 16.39 -0.26 14.99
CA PRO A 289 16.41 -1.07 13.79
C PRO A 289 16.64 -0.25 12.53
N LYS A 290 17.42 -0.80 11.60
CA LYS A 290 17.70 -0.16 10.31
C LYS A 290 16.61 -0.42 9.28
N LEU A 291 15.89 -1.54 9.40
CA LEU A 291 14.82 -1.93 8.49
C LEU A 291 13.52 -2.13 9.27
N TRP A 292 12.48 -1.36 8.90
CA TRP A 292 11.15 -1.41 9.49
C TRP A 292 10.18 -1.94 8.45
N LEU A 293 9.51 -3.05 8.74
CA LEU A 293 8.58 -3.73 7.84
C LEU A 293 7.16 -3.69 8.39
N TYR A 294 6.22 -3.28 7.56
CA TYR A 294 4.80 -3.24 7.87
C TYR A 294 4.03 -4.05 6.84
N SER A 295 3.53 -5.23 7.25
CA SER A 295 2.69 -6.08 6.40
C SER A 295 1.22 -5.71 6.58
N GLY A 296 0.61 -5.19 5.54
CA GLY A 296 -0.75 -4.67 5.59
C GLY A 296 -1.56 -4.97 4.31
N HIS A 297 -2.39 -4.01 3.98
CA HIS A 297 -3.37 -4.07 2.90
C HIS A 297 -3.05 -3.04 1.81
N GLU A 298 -3.78 -3.10 0.68
CA GLU A 298 -3.69 -2.10 -0.38
C GLU A 298 -3.93 -0.68 0.15
N ASN A 299 -4.90 -0.52 1.06
CA ASN A 299 -5.22 0.78 1.67
C ASN A 299 -4.06 1.32 2.51
N ASN A 300 -3.28 0.46 3.19
CA ASN A 300 -2.10 0.90 3.94
C ASN A 300 -0.98 1.38 3.02
N VAL A 301 -0.77 0.68 1.89
CA VAL A 301 0.21 1.11 0.86
C VAL A 301 -0.20 2.47 0.30
N ALA A 302 -1.46 2.63 -0.10
CA ALA A 302 -1.98 3.89 -0.67
C ALA A 302 -1.99 5.03 0.37
N ALA A 303 -2.39 4.77 1.62
CA ALA A 303 -2.36 5.73 2.71
C ALA A 303 -0.94 6.24 2.98
N PHE A 304 0.02 5.33 3.06
CA PHE A 304 1.41 5.70 3.28
C PHE A 304 1.98 6.49 2.09
N MET A 305 1.69 6.07 0.84
CA MET A 305 2.06 6.84 -0.35
C MET A 305 1.46 8.25 -0.35
N SER A 306 0.22 8.40 0.15
CA SER A 306 -0.44 9.71 0.28
C SER A 306 0.24 10.58 1.34
N ALA A 307 0.56 10.03 2.50
CA ALA A 307 1.22 10.73 3.59
C ALA A 307 2.65 11.18 3.24
N ILE A 308 3.39 10.38 2.47
CA ILE A 308 4.72 10.76 1.96
C ILE A 308 4.68 11.49 0.61
N ARG A 309 3.48 11.91 0.16
CA ARG A 309 3.23 12.79 -0.99
C ARG A 309 3.70 12.25 -2.35
N VAL A 310 3.56 10.92 -2.56
CA VAL A 310 3.91 10.26 -3.84
C VAL A 310 2.75 9.52 -4.48
N PHE A 311 1.56 9.56 -3.88
CA PHE A 311 0.42 8.79 -4.37
C PHE A 311 -0.14 9.35 -5.66
N LYS A 312 -0.30 8.49 -6.66
CA LYS A 312 -1.17 8.68 -7.83
C LYS A 312 -2.30 7.66 -7.71
N PRO A 313 -3.57 8.06 -7.84
CA PRO A 313 -4.70 7.17 -7.60
C PRO A 313 -4.62 5.88 -8.42
N HIS A 314 -4.49 4.77 -7.75
CA HIS A 314 -4.52 3.41 -8.30
C HIS A 314 -4.71 2.41 -7.15
N GLN A 315 -5.14 1.21 -7.47
CA GLN A 315 -5.16 0.12 -6.52
C GLN A 315 -3.78 -0.54 -6.45
N PRO A 316 -3.07 -0.53 -5.30
CA PRO A 316 -1.83 -1.27 -5.15
C PRO A 316 -2.05 -2.79 -5.35
N MET A 317 -1.26 -3.42 -6.22
CA MET A 317 -1.36 -4.86 -6.52
C MET A 317 -0.98 -5.71 -5.31
N TYR A 318 -1.38 -7.00 -5.30
CA TYR A 318 -0.90 -7.95 -4.30
C TYR A 318 0.63 -7.98 -4.25
N GLY A 319 1.19 -7.85 -3.05
CA GLY A 319 2.63 -7.77 -2.84
C GLY A 319 3.25 -6.41 -3.19
N ALA A 320 2.48 -5.43 -3.67
CA ALA A 320 3.01 -4.09 -3.91
C ALA A 320 3.68 -3.53 -2.65
N THR A 321 4.82 -2.89 -2.85
CA THR A 321 5.72 -2.47 -1.76
C THR A 321 6.12 -1.02 -1.97
N ILE A 322 5.91 -0.18 -0.95
CA ILE A 322 6.39 1.20 -0.89
C ILE A 322 7.41 1.35 0.23
N SER A 323 8.55 1.94 -0.07
CA SER A 323 9.64 2.19 0.87
C SER A 323 9.92 3.68 0.98
N LEU A 324 10.11 4.17 2.21
CA LEU A 324 10.70 5.47 2.48
C LEU A 324 12.09 5.25 3.09
N GLU A 325 13.11 5.65 2.34
CA GLU A 325 14.51 5.38 2.65
C GLU A 325 15.22 6.66 3.11
N LEU A 326 15.69 6.68 4.35
CA LEU A 326 16.61 7.72 4.83
C LEU A 326 18.00 7.47 4.25
N ARG A 327 18.51 8.45 3.53
CA ARG A 327 19.81 8.37 2.87
C ARG A 327 20.70 9.55 3.27
N LYS A 328 22.00 9.30 3.29
CA LYS A 328 23.03 10.32 3.53
C LYS A 328 23.83 10.56 2.26
N ARG A 329 23.97 11.80 1.86
CA ARG A 329 24.80 12.23 0.73
C ARG A 329 26.28 12.13 1.12
N ARG A 330 27.05 11.31 0.44
CA ARG A 330 28.47 11.05 0.81
C ARG A 330 29.34 12.29 0.76
N LEU A 331 29.10 13.16 -0.23
CA LEU A 331 29.94 14.35 -0.45
C LEU A 331 29.66 15.48 0.55
N THR A 332 28.39 15.73 0.86
CA THR A 332 27.97 16.86 1.69
C THR A 332 27.63 16.46 3.13
N GLY A 333 27.36 15.17 3.36
CA GLY A 333 26.90 14.67 4.66
C GLY A 333 25.42 14.95 4.95
N GLU A 334 24.70 15.60 4.03
CA GLU A 334 23.28 15.92 4.14
C GLU A 334 22.40 14.67 4.10
N TYR A 335 21.31 14.71 4.82
CA TYR A 335 20.32 13.63 4.86
C TYR A 335 19.07 13.99 4.04
N GLY A 336 18.40 12.97 3.55
CA GLY A 336 17.13 13.14 2.85
C GLY A 336 16.42 11.83 2.65
N PHE A 337 15.19 11.92 2.13
CA PHE A 337 14.35 10.78 1.88
C PHE A 337 14.21 10.46 0.39
N THR A 338 14.20 9.16 0.08
CA THR A 338 13.85 8.63 -1.24
C THR A 338 12.66 7.70 -1.09
N ALA A 339 11.60 7.92 -1.86
CA ALA A 339 10.47 7.01 -1.94
C ALA A 339 10.65 6.03 -3.10
N VAL A 340 10.47 4.73 -2.86
CA VAL A 340 10.63 3.68 -3.88
C VAL A 340 9.42 2.77 -3.89
N TYR A 341 8.78 2.66 -5.04
CA TYR A 341 7.59 1.84 -5.24
C TYR A 341 7.85 0.66 -6.18
N ALA A 342 7.60 -0.54 -5.71
CA ALA A 342 7.56 -1.76 -6.49
C ALA A 342 6.11 -2.22 -6.62
N ALA A 343 5.47 -1.84 -7.72
CA ALA A 343 4.05 -2.10 -7.95
C ALA A 343 3.77 -3.59 -8.19
N ASP A 344 4.62 -4.25 -8.99
CA ASP A 344 4.56 -5.68 -9.27
C ASP A 344 5.87 -6.37 -8.88
N ILE A 345 5.83 -7.03 -7.75
CA ILE A 345 6.95 -7.82 -7.22
C ILE A 345 7.32 -9.00 -8.14
N SER A 346 6.37 -9.50 -8.94
CA SER A 346 6.59 -10.67 -9.82
C SER A 346 7.40 -10.32 -11.06
N SER A 347 7.48 -9.04 -11.42
CA SER A 347 8.23 -8.57 -12.60
C SER A 347 9.75 -8.67 -12.44
N GLY A 348 10.25 -8.83 -11.19
CA GLY A 348 11.69 -8.77 -10.88
C GLY A 348 12.28 -7.35 -10.95
N HIS A 349 11.47 -6.34 -11.22
CA HIS A 349 11.92 -4.94 -11.31
C HIS A 349 12.38 -4.43 -9.93
N PRO A 350 13.49 -3.63 -9.85
CA PRO A 350 14.06 -3.15 -8.59
C PRO A 350 13.21 -2.09 -7.87
N GLY A 351 12.05 -1.75 -8.41
CA GLY A 351 11.20 -0.65 -7.97
C GLY A 351 11.55 0.68 -8.68
N VAL A 352 10.63 1.62 -8.62
CA VAL A 352 10.74 2.94 -9.22
C VAL A 352 10.89 3.98 -8.13
N VAL A 353 11.87 4.87 -8.25
CA VAL A 353 11.98 6.05 -7.39
C VAL A 353 10.89 7.03 -7.79
N LEU A 354 10.03 7.36 -6.83
CA LEU A 354 8.96 8.33 -7.01
C LEU A 354 9.40 9.71 -6.50
N PRO A 355 9.23 10.78 -7.28
CA PRO A 355 9.49 12.12 -6.80
C PRO A 355 8.47 12.49 -5.70
N ILE A 356 8.97 12.94 -4.55
CA ILE A 356 8.13 13.44 -3.46
C ILE A 356 7.63 14.83 -3.84
N ALA A 357 6.31 15.00 -3.86
CA ALA A 357 5.70 16.27 -4.26
C ALA A 357 6.11 17.40 -3.29
N GLY A 358 6.62 18.50 -3.85
CA GLY A 358 7.18 19.62 -3.12
C GLY A 358 8.71 19.62 -2.98
N CYS A 359 9.38 18.52 -3.37
CA CYS A 359 10.85 18.40 -3.31
C CYS A 359 11.55 18.68 -4.65
N GLY A 360 10.96 19.49 -5.52
CA GLY A 360 11.57 19.93 -6.78
C GLY A 360 11.76 18.83 -7.83
N GLY A 361 11.06 17.70 -7.72
CA GLY A 361 11.17 16.58 -8.66
C GLY A 361 12.47 15.74 -8.52
N LEU A 362 13.25 15.99 -7.48
CA LEU A 362 14.51 15.29 -7.22
C LEU A 362 14.25 13.88 -6.66
N PRO A 363 15.14 12.91 -6.94
CA PRO A 363 15.07 11.56 -6.37
C PRO A 363 15.23 11.52 -4.85
N LEU A 364 15.96 12.47 -4.29
CA LEU A 364 16.18 12.68 -2.86
C LEU A 364 15.53 13.99 -2.44
N CYS A 365 14.55 13.92 -1.55
CA CYS A 365 14.00 15.07 -0.86
C CYS A 365 14.86 15.37 0.37
N ASP A 366 15.28 16.61 0.53
CA ASP A 366 16.00 17.05 1.73
C ASP A 366 15.20 16.72 3.00
N TYR A 367 15.91 16.37 4.09
CA TYR A 367 15.28 15.93 5.34
C TYR A 367 14.34 16.97 5.91
N ASP A 368 14.80 18.20 6.09
CA ASP A 368 14.02 19.27 6.71
C ASP A 368 12.85 19.68 5.80
N ALA A 369 13.09 19.70 4.47
CA ALA A 369 12.03 19.95 3.50
C ALA A 369 10.93 18.87 3.58
N PHE A 370 11.29 17.59 3.69
CA PHE A 370 10.31 16.51 3.86
C PHE A 370 9.50 16.65 5.14
N ILE A 371 10.16 16.91 6.28
CA ILE A 371 9.50 17.11 7.57
C ILE A 371 8.48 18.27 7.47
N ASN A 372 8.89 19.40 6.92
CA ASN A 372 8.01 20.57 6.75
C ASN A 372 6.82 20.27 5.82
N LEU A 373 7.02 19.52 4.74
CA LEU A 373 5.98 19.17 3.78
C LEU A 373 4.95 18.18 4.32
N THR A 374 5.31 17.40 5.33
CA THR A 374 4.47 16.31 5.86
C THR A 374 3.97 16.56 7.29
N GLN A 375 4.36 17.65 7.93
CA GLN A 375 4.04 17.94 9.34
C GLN A 375 2.53 17.91 9.65
N ASP A 376 1.68 18.36 8.72
CA ASP A 376 0.22 18.38 8.88
C ASP A 376 -0.40 16.97 8.87
N TYR A 377 0.33 15.98 8.41
CA TYR A 377 -0.10 14.59 8.38
C TYR A 377 0.35 13.80 9.62
N VAL A 378 1.36 14.28 10.34
CA VAL A 378 1.87 13.61 11.54
C VAL A 378 0.87 13.72 12.69
N ILE A 379 0.62 12.60 13.37
CA ILE A 379 -0.25 12.55 14.56
C ILE A 379 0.26 11.49 15.51
N SER A 380 0.24 11.80 16.83
CA SER A 380 0.56 10.80 17.85
C SER A 380 -0.54 9.74 17.97
N LEU A 381 -0.17 8.53 18.38
CA LEU A 381 -1.17 7.46 18.63
C LEU A 381 -2.22 7.90 19.65
N SER A 382 -1.84 8.69 20.66
CA SER A 382 -2.79 9.20 21.68
C SER A 382 -3.79 10.19 21.06
N ASP A 383 -3.33 11.07 20.18
CA ASP A 383 -4.20 12.06 19.55
C ASP A 383 -5.02 11.45 18.42
N PHE A 384 -4.48 10.47 17.71
CA PHE A 384 -5.24 9.64 16.77
C PHE A 384 -6.45 9.00 17.47
N LYS A 385 -6.23 8.32 18.60
CA LYS A 385 -7.32 7.72 19.39
C LYS A 385 -8.36 8.75 19.83
N LYS A 386 -7.94 9.95 20.25
CA LYS A 386 -8.88 11.03 20.60
C LYS A 386 -9.66 11.49 19.38
N GLN A 387 -8.97 11.80 18.26
CA GLN A 387 -9.61 12.36 17.07
C GLN A 387 -10.55 11.36 16.39
N CYS A 388 -10.25 10.07 16.41
CA CYS A 388 -11.09 9.04 15.79
C CYS A 388 -12.49 8.92 16.42
N PHE A 389 -12.68 9.37 17.64
CA PHE A 389 -13.96 9.31 18.35
C PHE A 389 -14.64 10.69 18.53
N ILE A 390 -14.13 11.75 17.88
CA ILE A 390 -14.81 13.05 17.81
C ILE A 390 -15.91 12.97 16.73
N PRO A 391 -17.19 13.24 17.05
CA PRO A 391 -18.25 13.28 16.04
C PRO A 391 -17.96 14.34 14.97
N VAL A 392 -18.29 14.03 13.74
CA VAL A 392 -18.26 15.01 12.64
C VAL A 392 -19.48 15.91 12.76
N ILE A 393 -19.30 17.19 13.07
CA ILE A 393 -20.35 18.20 13.19
C ILE A 393 -20.87 18.63 11.81
#